data_59d206de2ad776328b1bca91823ff5fd
#
_entry.id   59d206de2ad776328b1bca91823ff5fd
#
_cell.length_a   1.000
_cell.length_b   1.000
_cell.length_c   1.000
_cell.angle_alpha   90.00
_cell.angle_beta   90.00
_cell.angle_gamma   90.00
#
_symmetry.space_group_name_H-M   'P 1'
#
loop_
_entity.id
_entity.type
_entity.pdbx_description
1 polymer ?
#
loop_
_entity_poly.entity_id
_entity_poly.type
_entity_poly.pdbx_seq_one_letter_code
_entity_poly.pdbx_strand_id
1 'polypeptide(L)'
;MVSIKLAEIPVQMNNRYPDLEYLCQGYETGEKPEISLSVSVEELEKERSMQDECFSDGYLETVCMYRKLALEALAHQVFVLHASVIEVGGNGYAFLAPSGTGKTTQTRLWLEYFGEDARVINGDKPLIRMIKKDDSAEFMAYGTPWQGKEGMGCNAAVSLKAFFFLERAVEPECILATQEKSIDCIFRQLLLPEKTEQMEQLLEMIDIMVETVPGYVLRCNMEMESVKAAYDTVVKQ
;
A
#
# COMPACT_ATOMS: atom_id res chain seq x y z
N MET A 1 -19.05 15.19 -5.16
CA MET A 1 -18.13 15.53 -4.05
C MET A 1 -18.15 14.39 -3.05
N VAL A 2 -16.99 13.82 -2.77
CA VAL A 2 -16.82 12.64 -1.91
C VAL A 2 -16.07 13.04 -0.64
N SER A 3 -16.58 12.63 0.52
CA SER A 3 -15.93 12.83 1.83
C SER A 3 -15.69 11.46 2.44
N ILE A 4 -14.42 11.10 2.62
CA ILE A 4 -13.98 9.78 3.09
C ILE A 4 -12.95 9.91 4.20
N LYS A 5 -12.73 8.82 4.95
CA LYS A 5 -11.66 8.73 5.94
C LYS A 5 -10.66 7.66 5.52
N LEU A 6 -9.41 8.05 5.33
CA LEU A 6 -8.32 7.17 4.93
C LEU A 6 -7.14 7.32 5.88
N ALA A 7 -6.63 6.23 6.39
CA ALA A 7 -5.54 6.23 7.36
C ALA A 7 -5.77 7.24 8.50
N GLU A 8 -6.99 7.29 9.04
CA GLU A 8 -7.48 8.22 10.07
C GLU A 8 -7.50 9.70 9.66
N ILE A 9 -7.36 10.02 8.38
CA ILE A 9 -7.40 11.39 7.84
C ILE A 9 -8.74 11.59 7.13
N PRO A 10 -9.59 12.55 7.57
CA PRO A 10 -10.76 12.95 6.81
C PRO A 10 -10.37 13.73 5.56
N VAL A 11 -10.78 13.24 4.40
CA VAL A 11 -10.42 13.78 3.09
C VAL A 11 -11.67 14.15 2.32
N GLN A 12 -11.71 15.35 1.75
CA GLN A 12 -12.72 15.80 0.81
C GLN A 12 -12.14 15.84 -0.60
N MET A 13 -12.82 15.19 -1.54
CA MET A 13 -12.44 15.13 -2.94
C MET A 13 -13.55 15.74 -3.80
N ASN A 14 -13.22 16.82 -4.51
CA ASN A 14 -14.15 17.48 -5.44
C ASN A 14 -14.03 16.83 -6.82
N ASN A 15 -14.84 15.80 -7.05
CA ASN A 15 -14.87 15.03 -8.29
C ASN A 15 -15.76 15.66 -9.34
N ARG A 16 -15.44 15.45 -10.62
CA ARG A 16 -16.23 15.80 -11.81
C ARG A 16 -17.04 14.61 -12.34
N TYR A 17 -16.48 13.40 -12.17
CA TYR A 17 -17.04 12.16 -12.69
C TYR A 17 -17.53 11.27 -11.53
N PRO A 18 -18.53 10.42 -11.77
CA PRO A 18 -19.12 9.57 -10.71
C PRO A 18 -18.21 8.42 -10.28
N ASP A 19 -17.16 8.10 -11.05
CA ASP A 19 -16.26 6.96 -10.82
C ASP A 19 -15.66 6.99 -9.41
N LEU A 20 -15.27 8.17 -8.93
CA LEU A 20 -14.72 8.33 -7.59
C LEU A 20 -15.76 8.03 -6.48
N GLU A 21 -17.02 8.38 -6.71
CA GLU A 21 -18.12 8.11 -5.76
C GLU A 21 -18.36 6.60 -5.62
N TYR A 22 -18.36 5.88 -6.74
CA TYR A 22 -18.49 4.42 -6.74
C TYR A 22 -17.28 3.74 -6.11
N LEU A 23 -16.07 4.23 -6.43
CA LEU A 23 -14.82 3.67 -5.92
C LEU A 23 -14.73 3.81 -4.39
N CYS A 24 -15.17 4.93 -3.83
CA CYS A 24 -15.03 5.27 -2.42
C CYS A 24 -16.15 4.74 -1.51
N GLN A 25 -17.07 3.92 -2.02
CA GLN A 25 -18.12 3.31 -1.21
C GLN A 25 -17.55 2.49 -0.05
N GLY A 26 -18.11 2.70 1.15
CA GLY A 26 -17.65 2.04 2.38
C GLY A 26 -16.50 2.76 3.10
N TYR A 27 -16.08 3.94 2.61
CA TYR A 27 -15.07 4.79 3.25
C TYR A 27 -15.63 6.15 3.69
N GLU A 28 -16.92 6.39 3.52
CA GLU A 28 -17.57 7.68 3.74
C GLU A 28 -17.45 8.14 5.19
N THR A 29 -17.30 9.45 5.38
CA THR A 29 -17.27 10.08 6.69
C THR A 29 -18.01 11.41 6.69
N GLY A 30 -18.57 11.78 7.86
CA GLY A 30 -19.12 13.11 8.12
C GLY A 30 -18.16 14.05 8.86
N GLU A 31 -16.92 13.64 9.06
CA GLU A 31 -15.93 14.45 9.77
C GLU A 31 -15.50 15.67 8.93
N LYS A 32 -15.08 16.75 9.62
CA LYS A 32 -14.55 17.94 8.95
C LYS A 32 -13.24 17.55 8.21
N PRO A 33 -13.10 17.85 6.92
CA PRO A 33 -11.92 17.47 6.17
C PRO A 33 -10.66 18.18 6.66
N GLU A 34 -9.59 17.42 6.80
CA GLU A 34 -8.22 17.90 7.01
C GLU A 34 -7.49 18.13 5.67
N ILE A 35 -7.82 17.30 4.67
CA ILE A 35 -7.29 17.42 3.30
C ILE A 35 -8.45 17.67 2.35
N SER A 36 -8.30 18.66 1.45
CA SER A 36 -9.26 18.94 0.38
C SER A 36 -8.59 18.92 -0.97
N LEU A 37 -9.08 18.06 -1.88
CA LEU A 37 -8.49 17.79 -3.17
C LEU A 37 -9.45 18.10 -4.33
N SER A 38 -8.87 18.52 -5.44
CA SER A 38 -9.54 18.62 -6.73
C SER A 38 -8.54 18.34 -7.85
N VAL A 39 -9.02 17.93 -9.02
CA VAL A 39 -8.20 17.70 -10.22
C VAL A 39 -8.56 18.74 -11.26
N SER A 40 -7.58 19.46 -11.81
CA SER A 40 -7.79 20.40 -12.91
C SER A 40 -7.87 19.66 -14.26
N VAL A 41 -8.32 20.38 -15.31
CA VAL A 41 -8.35 19.81 -16.67
C VAL A 41 -6.94 19.52 -17.16
N GLU A 42 -6.01 20.43 -16.87
CA GLU A 42 -4.60 20.31 -17.27
C GLU A 42 -3.92 19.11 -16.60
N GLU A 43 -4.23 18.83 -15.31
CA GLU A 43 -3.75 17.65 -14.59
C GLU A 43 -4.29 16.36 -15.22
N LEU A 44 -5.57 16.36 -15.61
CA LEU A 44 -6.20 15.22 -16.26
C LEU A 44 -5.60 14.94 -17.64
N GLU A 45 -5.34 15.99 -18.45
CA GLU A 45 -4.69 15.87 -19.75
C GLU A 45 -3.24 15.40 -19.62
N LYS A 46 -2.50 15.89 -18.62
CA LYS A 46 -1.16 15.42 -18.29
C LYS A 46 -1.16 13.93 -17.95
N GLU A 47 -2.06 13.49 -17.08
CA GLU A 47 -2.20 12.07 -16.72
C GLU A 47 -2.52 11.21 -17.95
N ARG A 48 -3.45 11.66 -18.80
CA ARG A 48 -3.79 10.98 -20.07
C ARG A 48 -2.57 10.80 -20.97
N SER A 49 -1.70 11.81 -21.06
CA SER A 49 -0.50 11.77 -21.92
C SER A 49 0.58 10.80 -21.40
N MET A 50 0.50 10.38 -20.14
CA MET A 50 1.43 9.43 -19.51
C MET A 50 0.96 7.97 -19.60
N GLN A 51 -0.27 7.74 -20.10
CA GLN A 51 -0.83 6.39 -20.22
C GLN A 51 -0.63 5.85 -21.64
N ASP A 52 -0.24 4.58 -21.73
CA ASP A 52 -0.12 3.88 -23.01
C ASP A 52 -1.48 3.38 -23.54
N GLU A 53 -2.48 3.28 -22.65
CA GLU A 53 -3.83 2.81 -22.96
C GLU A 53 -4.84 3.95 -22.87
N CYS A 54 -5.98 3.82 -23.58
CA CYS A 54 -7.06 4.79 -23.53
C CYS A 54 -8.00 4.48 -22.35
N PHE A 55 -7.92 5.31 -21.30
CA PHE A 55 -8.79 5.23 -20.12
C PHE A 55 -9.88 6.33 -20.16
N SER A 56 -11.00 6.10 -19.45
CA SER A 56 -12.03 7.12 -19.26
C SER A 56 -11.52 8.28 -18.41
N ASP A 57 -12.09 9.46 -18.57
CA ASP A 57 -11.76 10.64 -17.77
C ASP A 57 -12.05 10.40 -16.28
N GLY A 58 -13.12 9.68 -15.96
CA GLY A 58 -13.46 9.33 -14.60
C GLY A 58 -12.40 8.44 -13.95
N TYR A 59 -11.90 7.43 -14.66
CA TYR A 59 -10.78 6.61 -14.16
C TYR A 59 -9.51 7.45 -13.96
N LEU A 60 -9.14 8.28 -14.95
CA LEU A 60 -7.97 9.15 -14.84
C LEU A 60 -8.09 10.13 -13.67
N GLU A 61 -9.29 10.68 -13.43
CA GLU A 61 -9.54 11.52 -12.25
C GLU A 61 -9.27 10.75 -10.95
N THR A 62 -9.69 9.48 -10.84
CA THR A 62 -9.40 8.68 -9.63
C THR A 62 -7.90 8.48 -9.42
N VAL A 63 -7.13 8.28 -10.49
CA VAL A 63 -5.66 8.13 -10.43
C VAL A 63 -5.00 9.44 -9.99
N CYS A 64 -5.36 10.57 -10.62
CA CYS A 64 -4.86 11.89 -10.24
C CYS A 64 -5.18 12.22 -8.78
N MET A 65 -6.42 11.94 -8.35
CA MET A 65 -6.88 12.21 -7.00
C MET A 65 -6.07 11.44 -5.97
N TYR A 66 -5.81 10.15 -6.23
CA TYR A 66 -5.00 9.33 -5.34
C TYR A 66 -3.55 9.78 -5.27
N ARG A 67 -2.95 10.17 -6.39
CA ARG A 67 -1.60 10.73 -6.44
C ARG A 67 -1.48 12.00 -5.59
N LYS A 68 -2.47 12.91 -5.70
CA LYS A 68 -2.52 14.14 -4.88
C LYS A 68 -2.69 13.80 -3.39
N LEU A 69 -3.59 12.87 -3.07
CA LEU A 69 -3.76 12.39 -1.71
C LEU A 69 -2.45 11.84 -1.14
N ALA A 70 -1.75 11.01 -1.89
CA ALA A 70 -0.49 10.41 -1.46
C ALA A 70 0.57 11.45 -1.07
N LEU A 71 0.62 12.58 -1.80
CA LEU A 71 1.56 13.67 -1.54
C LEU A 71 1.14 14.53 -0.35
N GLU A 72 -0.15 14.86 -0.23
CA GLU A 72 -0.65 15.66 0.89
C GLU A 72 -0.65 14.87 2.22
N ALA A 73 -0.84 13.55 2.16
CA ALA A 73 -0.83 12.68 3.33
C ALA A 73 0.54 12.59 4.03
N LEU A 74 1.65 12.95 3.35
CA LEU A 74 2.98 12.97 3.95
C LEU A 74 3.06 13.89 5.18
N ALA A 75 2.37 15.02 5.15
CA ALA A 75 2.27 15.94 6.29
C ALA A 75 1.59 15.32 7.52
N HIS A 76 0.84 14.23 7.33
CA HIS A 76 0.16 13.46 8.38
C HIS A 76 0.91 12.17 8.72
N GLN A 77 2.17 12.04 8.30
CA GLN A 77 3.01 10.83 8.49
C GLN A 77 2.42 9.58 7.82
N VAL A 78 1.81 9.77 6.66
CA VAL A 78 1.21 8.71 5.84
C VAL A 78 1.79 8.76 4.44
N PHE A 79 2.16 7.61 3.90
CA PHE A 79 2.64 7.48 2.53
C PHE A 79 1.99 6.27 1.82
N VAL A 80 2.02 6.29 0.50
CA VAL A 80 1.55 5.17 -0.34
C VAL A 80 2.69 4.21 -0.58
N LEU A 81 2.41 2.92 -0.43
CA LEU A 81 3.32 1.84 -0.80
C LEU A 81 2.65 0.95 -1.86
N HIS A 82 3.30 0.71 -2.99
CA HIS A 82 2.81 -0.25 -3.97
C HIS A 82 3.09 -1.68 -3.48
N ALA A 83 2.18 -2.21 -2.69
CA ALA A 83 2.28 -3.51 -2.04
C ALA A 83 0.91 -4.19 -1.96
N SER A 84 0.90 -5.50 -1.81
CA SER A 84 -0.28 -6.19 -1.33
C SER A 84 -0.10 -6.51 0.15
N VAL A 85 -1.08 -6.12 0.97
CA VAL A 85 -1.05 -6.34 2.42
C VAL A 85 -2.15 -7.30 2.83
N ILE A 86 -1.76 -8.38 3.51
CA ILE A 86 -2.64 -9.36 4.12
C ILE A 86 -2.47 -9.34 5.63
N GLU A 87 -3.56 -9.49 6.35
CA GLU A 87 -3.57 -9.73 7.78
C GLU A 87 -3.72 -11.22 8.05
N VAL A 88 -2.94 -11.73 9.00
CA VAL A 88 -3.08 -13.09 9.54
C VAL A 88 -2.90 -13.01 11.05
N GLY A 89 -3.92 -13.44 11.79
CA GLY A 89 -3.86 -13.46 13.25
C GLY A 89 -3.57 -12.12 13.90
N GLY A 90 -4.08 -11.02 13.33
CA GLY A 90 -3.87 -9.64 13.82
C GLY A 90 -2.54 -8.99 13.40
N ASN A 91 -1.72 -9.66 12.59
CA ASN A 91 -0.44 -9.15 12.09
C ASN A 91 -0.50 -8.90 10.58
N GLY A 92 0.03 -7.77 10.14
CA GLY A 92 0.11 -7.38 8.73
C GLY A 92 1.38 -7.86 8.04
N TYR A 93 1.24 -8.46 6.89
CA TYR A 93 2.33 -8.91 6.03
C TYR A 93 2.22 -8.24 4.67
N ALA A 94 3.27 -7.54 4.26
CA ALA A 94 3.28 -6.78 3.01
C ALA A 94 4.15 -7.47 1.96
N PHE A 95 3.59 -7.76 0.79
CA PHE A 95 4.31 -8.31 -0.36
C PHE A 95 4.69 -7.18 -1.31
N LEU A 96 5.98 -7.03 -1.56
CA LEU A 96 6.56 -6.02 -2.45
C LEU A 96 7.25 -6.69 -3.63
N ALA A 97 6.92 -6.25 -4.83
CA ALA A 97 7.59 -6.67 -6.06
C ALA A 97 7.16 -5.78 -7.23
N PRO A 98 7.90 -5.75 -8.34
CA PRO A 98 7.44 -5.17 -9.59
C PRO A 98 6.10 -5.76 -10.03
N SER A 99 5.36 -5.03 -10.87
CA SER A 99 4.09 -5.53 -11.44
C SER A 99 4.32 -6.88 -12.14
N GLY A 100 3.37 -7.81 -11.97
CA GLY A 100 3.43 -9.14 -12.60
C GLY A 100 4.39 -10.15 -11.95
N THR A 101 5.11 -9.82 -10.87
CA THR A 101 6.05 -10.74 -10.22
C THR A 101 5.36 -11.83 -9.38
N GLY A 102 4.13 -11.58 -8.87
CA GLY A 102 3.39 -12.58 -8.12
C GLY A 102 2.76 -12.11 -6.80
N LYS A 103 2.64 -10.79 -6.55
CA LYS A 103 1.97 -10.27 -5.33
C LYS A 103 0.59 -10.88 -5.14
N THR A 104 -0.28 -10.78 -6.14
CA THR A 104 -1.64 -11.34 -6.12
C THR A 104 -1.64 -12.86 -5.91
N THR A 105 -0.68 -13.57 -6.50
CA THR A 105 -0.54 -15.02 -6.34
C THR A 105 -0.23 -15.37 -4.88
N GLN A 106 0.76 -14.72 -4.28
CA GLN A 106 1.09 -14.93 -2.88
C GLN A 106 -0.08 -14.56 -1.96
N THR A 107 -0.75 -13.44 -2.21
CA THR A 107 -1.95 -13.06 -1.43
C THR A 107 -3.03 -14.14 -1.48
N ARG A 108 -3.31 -14.73 -2.66
CA ARG A 108 -4.29 -15.81 -2.80
C ARG A 108 -3.87 -17.09 -2.10
N LEU A 109 -2.58 -17.48 -2.21
CA LEU A 109 -2.05 -18.65 -1.50
C LEU A 109 -2.13 -18.49 0.02
N TRP A 110 -1.88 -17.30 0.55
CA TRP A 110 -2.03 -17.01 1.96
C TRP A 110 -3.50 -17.09 2.41
N LEU A 111 -4.44 -16.54 1.63
CA LEU A 111 -5.87 -16.67 1.91
C LEU A 111 -6.31 -18.15 1.91
N GLU A 112 -5.82 -18.95 0.96
CA GLU A 112 -6.13 -20.37 0.89
C GLU A 112 -5.54 -21.14 2.07
N TYR A 113 -4.32 -20.82 2.48
CA TYR A 113 -3.61 -21.50 3.56
C TYR A 113 -4.20 -21.21 4.95
N PHE A 114 -4.53 -19.93 5.23
CA PHE A 114 -5.02 -19.50 6.54
C PHE A 114 -6.55 -19.44 6.65
N GLY A 115 -7.26 -19.49 5.53
CA GLY A 115 -8.73 -19.47 5.52
C GLY A 115 -9.31 -18.25 6.21
N GLU A 116 -10.17 -18.45 7.20
CA GLU A 116 -10.87 -17.39 7.94
C GLU A 116 -9.95 -16.56 8.86
N ASP A 117 -8.76 -17.05 9.17
CA ASP A 117 -7.77 -16.32 9.96
C ASP A 117 -7.00 -15.25 9.15
N ALA A 118 -7.25 -15.20 7.84
CA ALA A 118 -6.61 -14.23 6.94
C ALA A 118 -7.62 -13.34 6.22
N ARG A 119 -7.24 -12.06 6.03
CA ARG A 119 -7.98 -11.14 5.16
C ARG A 119 -7.03 -10.18 4.44
N VAL A 120 -7.40 -9.76 3.24
CA VAL A 120 -6.65 -8.75 2.49
C VAL A 120 -7.02 -7.36 3.00
N ILE A 121 -6.03 -6.61 3.44
CA ILE A 121 -6.19 -5.20 3.80
C ILE A 121 -6.23 -4.35 2.53
N ASN A 122 -5.26 -4.55 1.63
CA ASN A 122 -5.25 -3.91 0.31
C ASN A 122 -4.37 -4.71 -0.67
N GLY A 123 -4.85 -4.91 -1.89
CA GLY A 123 -4.16 -5.72 -2.90
C GLY A 123 -3.14 -4.97 -3.77
N ASP A 124 -3.06 -3.63 -3.68
CA ASP A 124 -2.23 -2.85 -4.61
C ASP A 124 -1.60 -1.59 -4.00
N LYS A 125 -2.40 -0.73 -3.37
CA LYS A 125 -1.96 0.60 -2.91
C LYS A 125 -2.47 0.92 -1.51
N PRO A 126 -2.02 0.20 -0.47
CA PRO A 126 -2.27 0.58 0.92
C PRO A 126 -1.66 1.94 1.24
N LEU A 127 -2.27 2.63 2.21
CA LEU A 127 -1.63 3.73 2.91
C LEU A 127 -0.89 3.18 4.13
N ILE A 128 0.34 3.58 4.30
CA ILE A 128 1.16 3.23 5.46
C ILE A 128 1.28 4.45 6.34
N ARG A 129 0.84 4.34 7.58
CA ARG A 129 0.94 5.40 8.58
C ARG A 129 1.99 5.07 9.62
N MET A 130 2.91 6.00 9.85
CA MET A 130 3.84 5.95 10.98
C MET A 130 3.17 6.54 12.22
N ILE A 131 3.11 5.77 13.29
CA ILE A 131 2.63 6.19 14.61
C ILE A 131 3.85 6.29 15.52
N LYS A 132 4.25 7.53 15.86
CA LYS A 132 5.35 7.78 16.80
C LYS A 132 4.90 7.42 18.21
N LYS A 133 5.74 6.67 18.93
CA LYS A 133 5.66 6.37 20.35
C LYS A 133 6.89 6.98 21.03
N ASP A 134 6.91 7.05 22.35
CA ASP A 134 7.98 7.75 23.10
C ASP A 134 9.40 7.34 22.67
N ASP A 135 9.69 6.04 22.58
CA ASP A 135 11.02 5.52 22.21
C ASP A 135 10.99 4.61 20.95
N SER A 136 9.90 4.61 20.17
CA SER A 136 9.75 3.73 19.01
C SER A 136 8.75 4.29 18.01
N ALA A 137 8.59 3.58 16.90
CA ALA A 137 7.51 3.83 15.94
C ALA A 137 6.77 2.53 15.60
N GLU A 138 5.52 2.66 15.26
CA GLU A 138 4.70 1.57 14.72
C GLU A 138 4.21 1.94 13.33
N PHE A 139 4.21 1.00 12.42
CA PHE A 139 3.71 1.21 11.07
C PHE A 139 2.41 0.43 10.86
N MET A 140 1.34 1.18 10.59
CA MET A 140 0.02 0.63 10.31
C MET A 140 -0.26 0.68 8.81
N ALA A 141 -0.67 -0.44 8.24
CA ALA A 141 -1.19 -0.49 6.87
C ALA A 141 -2.71 -0.35 6.87
N TYR A 142 -3.21 0.55 6.03
CA TYR A 142 -4.63 0.82 5.87
C TYR A 142 -5.11 0.42 4.49
N GLY A 143 -6.28 -0.20 4.43
CA GLY A 143 -7.00 -0.41 3.20
C GLY A 143 -7.46 0.90 2.59
N THR A 144 -7.48 0.93 1.25
CA THR A 144 -7.93 2.09 0.47
C THR A 144 -8.89 1.63 -0.62
N PRO A 145 -9.69 2.52 -1.20
CA PRO A 145 -10.49 2.20 -2.37
C PRO A 145 -9.68 1.70 -3.57
N TRP A 146 -8.41 2.10 -3.69
CA TRP A 146 -7.50 1.71 -4.78
C TRP A 146 -6.86 0.33 -4.51
N GLN A 147 -7.60 -0.73 -4.85
CA GLN A 147 -7.29 -2.13 -4.51
C GLN A 147 -6.69 -2.92 -5.68
N GLY A 148 -6.36 -2.24 -6.79
CA GLY A 148 -5.89 -2.88 -8.02
C GLY A 148 -7.01 -3.56 -8.83
N LYS A 149 -6.63 -4.24 -9.90
CA LYS A 149 -7.57 -4.86 -10.86
C LYS A 149 -8.41 -5.99 -10.22
N GLU A 150 -7.90 -6.62 -9.18
CA GLU A 150 -8.56 -7.75 -8.52
C GLU A 150 -9.62 -7.31 -7.49
N GLY A 151 -9.65 -6.04 -7.12
CA GLY A 151 -10.59 -5.50 -6.13
C GLY A 151 -10.45 -6.15 -4.76
N MET A 152 -9.25 -6.59 -4.39
CA MET A 152 -8.99 -7.29 -3.13
C MET A 152 -8.61 -6.29 -2.06
N GLY A 153 -9.45 -6.13 -1.05
CA GLY A 153 -9.17 -5.25 0.08
C GLY A 153 -10.41 -4.96 0.92
N CYS A 154 -10.21 -4.30 2.04
CA CYS A 154 -11.28 -3.87 2.94
C CYS A 154 -10.92 -2.56 3.64
N ASN A 155 -11.91 -1.84 4.14
CA ASN A 155 -11.70 -0.65 4.97
C ASN A 155 -11.32 -1.08 6.39
N ALA A 156 -10.05 -1.46 6.57
CA ALA A 156 -9.48 -1.89 7.82
C ALA A 156 -8.00 -1.48 7.93
N ALA A 157 -7.44 -1.61 9.13
CA ALA A 157 -6.03 -1.33 9.40
C ALA A 157 -5.39 -2.50 10.14
N VAL A 158 -4.07 -2.68 9.93
CA VAL A 158 -3.28 -3.70 10.62
C VAL A 158 -1.86 -3.19 10.88
N SER A 159 -1.27 -3.55 12.01
CA SER A 159 0.14 -3.28 12.31
C SER A 159 1.03 -4.16 11.43
N LEU A 160 2.02 -3.55 10.77
CA LEU A 160 2.96 -4.26 9.91
C LEU A 160 3.94 -5.07 10.75
N LYS A 161 3.98 -6.37 10.52
CA LYS A 161 4.89 -7.32 11.16
C LYS A 161 6.13 -7.59 10.32
N ALA A 162 5.97 -7.66 8.98
CA ALA A 162 7.08 -7.96 8.08
C ALA A 162 6.78 -7.52 6.63
N PHE A 163 7.88 -7.26 5.89
CA PHE A 163 7.88 -7.12 4.44
C PHE A 163 8.43 -8.38 3.79
N PHE A 164 7.82 -8.82 2.69
CA PHE A 164 8.32 -9.87 1.82
C PHE A 164 8.64 -9.31 0.44
N PHE A 165 9.91 -9.29 0.10
CA PHE A 165 10.42 -8.92 -1.23
C PHE A 165 10.42 -10.16 -2.11
N LEU A 166 9.46 -10.21 -3.07
CA LEU A 166 9.23 -11.41 -3.87
C LEU A 166 10.27 -11.56 -4.98
N GLU A 167 10.87 -12.73 -5.06
CA GLU A 167 11.72 -13.19 -6.15
C GLU A 167 11.18 -14.54 -6.65
N ARG A 168 11.12 -14.74 -7.97
CA ARG A 168 10.67 -16.03 -8.54
C ARG A 168 11.76 -17.09 -8.38
N ALA A 169 11.40 -18.27 -7.90
CA ALA A 169 12.28 -19.41 -7.76
C ALA A 169 11.52 -20.72 -7.98
N VAL A 170 12.26 -21.80 -8.24
CA VAL A 170 11.70 -23.16 -8.34
C VAL A 170 11.43 -23.70 -6.93
N GLU A 171 12.40 -23.53 -6.04
CA GLU A 171 12.32 -23.97 -4.65
C GLU A 171 12.08 -22.75 -3.76
N PRO A 172 11.03 -22.76 -2.92
CA PRO A 172 10.75 -21.68 -2.00
C PRO A 172 11.79 -21.57 -0.89
N GLU A 173 12.23 -20.34 -0.63
CA GLU A 173 13.12 -20.00 0.48
C GLU A 173 12.79 -18.61 0.99
N CYS A 174 12.86 -18.40 2.31
CA CYS A 174 12.67 -17.10 2.94
C CYS A 174 13.87 -16.78 3.82
N ILE A 175 14.55 -15.67 3.52
CA ILE A 175 15.76 -15.24 4.25
C ILE A 175 15.61 -13.79 4.68
N LEU A 176 16.15 -13.44 5.86
CA LEU A 176 16.17 -12.06 6.34
C LEU A 176 16.96 -11.20 5.33
N ALA A 177 16.35 -10.09 4.92
CA ALA A 177 17.01 -9.15 4.02
C ALA A 177 17.97 -8.25 4.82
N THR A 178 19.03 -7.79 4.15
CA THR A 178 19.86 -6.72 4.70
C THR A 178 19.09 -5.41 4.67
N GLN A 179 19.47 -4.45 5.51
CA GLN A 179 18.86 -3.11 5.51
C GLN A 179 18.96 -2.44 4.14
N GLU A 180 20.12 -2.52 3.49
CA GLU A 180 20.32 -2.00 2.12
C GLU A 180 19.35 -2.61 1.11
N LYS A 181 19.17 -3.94 1.14
CA LYS A 181 18.20 -4.63 0.28
C LYS A 181 16.77 -4.17 0.57
N SER A 182 16.41 -3.99 1.83
CA SER A 182 15.09 -3.52 2.24
C SER A 182 14.82 -2.12 1.71
N ILE A 183 15.76 -1.18 1.88
CA ILE A 183 15.67 0.19 1.36
C ILE A 183 15.49 0.17 -0.16
N ASP A 184 16.34 -0.55 -0.92
CA ASP A 184 16.24 -0.62 -2.38
C ASP A 184 14.88 -1.16 -2.84
N CYS A 185 14.40 -2.25 -2.22
CA CYS A 185 13.13 -2.85 -2.58
C CYS A 185 11.93 -1.96 -2.26
N ILE A 186 11.92 -1.31 -1.10
CA ILE A 186 10.84 -0.40 -0.69
C ILE A 186 10.85 0.84 -1.56
N PHE A 187 12.02 1.46 -1.78
CA PHE A 187 12.15 2.69 -2.55
C PHE A 187 11.58 2.58 -3.97
N ARG A 188 11.74 1.42 -4.61
CA ARG A 188 11.17 1.12 -5.95
C ARG A 188 9.65 1.02 -5.97
N GLN A 189 9.00 0.95 -4.81
CA GLN A 189 7.55 0.83 -4.66
C GLN A 189 6.89 2.09 -4.10
N LEU A 190 7.65 3.17 -3.94
CA LEU A 190 7.16 4.45 -3.44
C LEU A 190 6.68 5.37 -4.56
N LEU A 191 5.72 6.22 -4.24
CA LEU A 191 5.44 7.42 -5.01
C LEU A 191 6.35 8.54 -4.49
N LEU A 192 7.34 8.92 -5.30
CA LEU A 192 8.32 9.93 -4.91
C LEU A 192 7.77 11.34 -5.16
N PRO A 193 7.78 12.22 -4.14
CA PRO A 193 7.41 13.62 -4.30
C PRO A 193 8.49 14.42 -5.03
N GLU A 194 8.07 15.48 -5.73
CA GLU A 194 9.00 16.42 -6.39
C GLU A 194 9.52 17.51 -5.44
N LYS A 195 8.76 17.82 -4.36
CA LYS A 195 9.12 18.85 -3.39
C LYS A 195 10.11 18.30 -2.37
N THR A 196 11.18 19.05 -2.12
CA THR A 196 12.26 18.66 -1.19
C THR A 196 11.73 18.35 0.20
N GLU A 197 10.87 19.20 0.75
CA GLU A 197 10.30 19.01 2.10
C GLU A 197 9.50 17.69 2.24
N GLN A 198 8.70 17.38 1.22
CA GLN A 198 7.94 16.13 1.18
C GLN A 198 8.86 14.91 1.00
N MET A 199 9.93 15.06 0.24
CA MET A 199 10.94 14.02 0.06
C MET A 199 11.67 13.73 1.38
N GLU A 200 12.08 14.77 2.10
CA GLU A 200 12.73 14.63 3.42
C GLU A 200 11.81 13.91 4.41
N GLN A 201 10.52 14.30 4.47
CA GLN A 201 9.52 13.62 5.31
C GLN A 201 9.37 12.14 4.96
N LEU A 202 9.30 11.83 3.66
CA LEU A 202 9.17 10.44 3.20
C LEU A 202 10.41 9.63 3.57
N LEU A 203 11.61 10.16 3.34
CA LEU A 203 12.87 9.47 3.64
C LEU A 203 13.03 9.21 5.14
N GLU A 204 12.70 10.19 6.01
CA GLU A 204 12.69 9.98 7.46
C GLU A 204 11.78 8.79 7.86
N MET A 205 10.56 8.73 7.31
CA MET A 205 9.65 7.63 7.60
C MET A 205 10.19 6.28 7.11
N ILE A 206 10.84 6.23 5.94
CA ILE A 206 11.40 5.00 5.40
C ILE A 206 12.59 4.51 6.23
N ASP A 207 13.48 5.41 6.65
CA ASP A 207 14.62 5.05 7.51
C ASP A 207 14.14 4.41 8.82
N ILE A 208 13.16 5.04 9.49
CA ILE A 208 12.57 4.47 10.72
C ILE A 208 11.86 3.14 10.42
N MET A 209 11.17 3.03 9.28
CA MET A 209 10.42 1.82 8.93
C MET A 209 11.33 0.61 8.72
N VAL A 210 12.47 0.76 8.05
CA VAL A 210 13.40 -0.36 7.80
C VAL A 210 14.15 -0.80 9.05
N GLU A 211 14.23 0.06 10.07
CA GLU A 211 14.76 -0.28 11.39
C GLU A 211 13.71 -0.99 12.26
N THR A 212 12.42 -0.70 12.05
CA THR A 212 11.32 -1.15 12.92
C THR A 212 10.65 -2.41 12.39
N VAL A 213 10.46 -2.52 11.07
CA VAL A 213 9.74 -3.62 10.44
C VAL A 213 10.72 -4.47 9.62
N PRO A 214 10.97 -5.74 10.01
CA PRO A 214 11.92 -6.59 9.30
C PRO A 214 11.47 -6.91 7.86
N GLY A 215 12.42 -6.87 6.94
CA GLY A 215 12.25 -7.29 5.56
C GLY A 215 12.84 -8.66 5.30
N TYR A 216 12.19 -9.45 4.45
CA TYR A 216 12.64 -10.78 4.04
C TYR A 216 12.64 -10.89 2.52
N VAL A 217 13.64 -11.51 1.94
CA VAL A 217 13.61 -11.97 0.54
C VAL A 217 12.86 -13.29 0.51
N LEU A 218 11.69 -13.29 -0.11
CA LEU A 218 10.90 -14.49 -0.34
C LEU A 218 11.10 -14.96 -1.78
N ARG A 219 11.95 -15.94 -1.96
CA ARG A 219 12.03 -16.72 -3.19
C ARG A 219 10.83 -17.65 -3.24
N CYS A 220 9.96 -17.48 -4.22
CA CYS A 220 8.68 -18.13 -4.23
C CYS A 220 8.28 -18.66 -5.61
N ASN A 221 7.43 -19.68 -5.59
CA ASN A 221 6.71 -20.24 -6.72
C ASN A 221 5.18 -20.08 -6.48
N MET A 222 4.37 -20.86 -7.18
CA MET A 222 2.91 -20.83 -7.07
C MET A 222 2.35 -21.93 -6.13
N GLU A 223 3.20 -22.51 -5.26
CA GLU A 223 2.84 -23.60 -4.37
C GLU A 223 2.74 -23.15 -2.92
N MET A 224 1.99 -23.91 -2.11
CA MET A 224 1.77 -23.62 -0.68
C MET A 224 3.05 -23.63 0.17
N GLU A 225 4.09 -24.30 -0.31
CA GLU A 225 5.41 -24.31 0.32
C GLU A 225 6.00 -22.90 0.44
N SER A 226 5.65 -21.99 -0.49
CA SER A 226 6.06 -20.58 -0.43
C SER A 226 5.45 -19.87 0.79
N VAL A 227 4.19 -20.18 1.13
CA VAL A 227 3.53 -19.61 2.32
C VAL A 227 4.18 -20.12 3.59
N LYS A 228 4.44 -21.44 3.66
CA LYS A 228 5.09 -22.07 4.82
C LYS A 228 6.50 -21.50 5.02
N ALA A 229 7.30 -21.40 3.95
CA ALA A 229 8.64 -20.84 4.02
C ALA A 229 8.63 -19.40 4.57
N ALA A 230 7.69 -18.57 4.12
CA ALA A 230 7.55 -17.19 4.59
C ALA A 230 7.09 -17.12 6.04
N TYR A 231 5.97 -17.76 6.38
CA TYR A 231 5.34 -17.66 7.69
C TYR A 231 6.19 -18.28 8.79
N ASP A 232 6.72 -19.49 8.58
CA ASP A 232 7.57 -20.18 9.54
C ASP A 232 8.84 -19.37 9.87
N THR A 233 9.41 -18.64 8.88
CA THR A 233 10.60 -17.82 9.12
C THR A 233 10.30 -16.64 10.03
N VAL A 234 9.13 -15.99 9.87
CA VAL A 234 8.77 -14.83 10.67
C VAL A 234 8.29 -15.22 12.07
N VAL A 235 7.59 -16.35 12.23
CA VAL A 235 7.06 -16.78 13.53
C VAL A 235 8.13 -17.40 14.43
N LYS A 236 9.22 -17.92 13.86
CA LYS A 236 10.33 -18.53 14.63
C LYS A 236 11.35 -17.50 15.15
N GLN A 237 11.20 -16.22 14.81
CA GLN A 237 11.99 -15.11 15.32
C GLN A 237 11.23 -14.33 16.40
#